data_6d30811213b32dccea8533c47561a16a
#
_entry.id   6d30811213b32dccea8533c47561a16a
#
_cell.length_a   1.000
_cell.length_b   1.000
_cell.length_c   1.000
_cell.angle_alpha   90.00
_cell.angle_beta   90.00
_cell.angle_gamma   90.00
#
_symmetry.space_group_name_H-M   'P 1'
#
loop_
_entity.id
_entity.type
_entity.pdbx_description
1 polymer ?
#
loop_
_entity_poly.entity_id
_entity_poly.type
_entity_poly.pdbx_seq_one_letter_code
_entity_poly.pdbx_strand_id
1 'polypeptide(L)'
;MDNARELSGWGPAARTLSRVIRLCLRFGVSPVFIPAGEPQFNGSVENFNGWFQEPLFDRRYRRPGDLRRELARLQEAVNTQHVHPRLGGKTPAAHRRSLRLQKLPANFEVPTDRQKLAVGHVTFLRRVSTAGMVTLLSQSFRVGKRHRGLYLRLVIDTGRGSLTAYLNGRVLKRWPYKLLNE
;
A
#
# COMPACT_ATOMS: atom_id res chain seq x y z
N MET A 1 -1.67 -0.59 1.45
CA MET A 1 -2.58 -1.47 0.67
C MET A 1 -3.02 -2.62 1.55
N ASP A 2 -4.24 -3.06 1.43
CA ASP A 2 -4.74 -4.27 2.07
C ASP A 2 -4.12 -5.54 1.46
N ASN A 3 -4.24 -6.68 2.17
CA ASN A 3 -3.71 -7.97 1.74
C ASN A 3 -4.72 -8.82 0.94
N ALA A 4 -5.72 -8.21 0.34
CA ALA A 4 -6.64 -8.92 -0.55
C ALA A 4 -5.86 -9.72 -1.60
N ARG A 5 -6.35 -10.90 -1.96
CA ARG A 5 -5.65 -11.83 -2.89
C ARG A 5 -5.32 -11.16 -4.21
N GLU A 6 -6.23 -10.37 -4.74
CA GLU A 6 -6.10 -9.64 -6.00
C GLU A 6 -4.95 -8.63 -5.95
N LEU A 7 -4.70 -8.05 -4.77
CA LEU A 7 -3.66 -7.04 -4.57
C LEU A 7 -2.30 -7.65 -4.25
N SER A 8 -2.25 -8.66 -3.38
CA SER A 8 -0.99 -9.21 -2.87
C SER A 8 -0.43 -10.36 -3.71
N GLY A 9 -1.28 -11.06 -4.48
CA GLY A 9 -0.87 -12.25 -5.22
C GLY A 9 -0.84 -13.52 -4.37
N TRP A 10 -1.58 -13.53 -3.27
CA TRP A 10 -1.71 -14.71 -2.44
C TRP A 10 -2.59 -15.76 -3.14
N GLY A 11 -1.96 -16.58 -3.98
CA GLY A 11 -2.55 -17.70 -4.69
C GLY A 11 -1.99 -19.05 -4.21
N PRO A 12 -2.41 -20.16 -4.80
CA PRO A 12 -1.88 -21.51 -4.49
C PRO A 12 -0.38 -21.64 -4.80
N ALA A 13 0.15 -20.81 -5.70
CA ALA A 13 1.58 -20.79 -5.99
C ALA A 13 2.31 -19.84 -5.03
N ALA A 14 3.14 -20.41 -4.16
CA ALA A 14 4.03 -19.63 -3.31
C ALA A 14 4.99 -18.77 -4.16
N ARG A 15 5.43 -17.62 -3.63
CA ARG A 15 6.40 -16.71 -4.26
C ARG A 15 5.93 -16.04 -5.56
N THR A 16 4.64 -15.92 -5.79
CA THR A 16 4.11 -15.16 -6.91
C THR A 16 3.66 -13.76 -6.47
N LEU A 17 3.85 -12.78 -7.33
CA LEU A 17 3.33 -11.43 -7.14
C LEU A 17 2.12 -11.20 -8.03
N SER A 18 1.11 -10.50 -7.49
CA SER A 18 -0.10 -10.19 -8.23
C SER A 18 0.17 -9.32 -9.46
N ARG A 19 -0.79 -9.32 -10.40
CA ARG A 19 -0.77 -8.44 -11.57
C ARG A 19 -0.69 -6.97 -11.16
N VAL A 20 -1.38 -6.58 -10.08
CA VAL A 20 -1.35 -5.22 -9.54
C VAL A 20 0.06 -4.84 -9.06
N ILE A 21 0.75 -5.72 -8.32
CA ILE A 21 2.14 -5.48 -7.90
C ILE A 21 3.05 -5.32 -9.11
N ARG A 22 2.95 -6.22 -10.10
CA ARG A 22 3.76 -6.17 -11.33
C ARG A 22 3.56 -4.86 -12.09
N LEU A 23 2.30 -4.41 -12.19
CA LEU A 23 1.96 -3.12 -12.79
C LEU A 23 2.57 -1.95 -12.00
N CYS A 24 2.44 -1.95 -10.67
CA CYS A 24 3.07 -0.95 -9.82
C CYS A 24 4.58 -0.87 -10.07
N LEU A 25 5.27 -2.01 -10.02
CA LEU A 25 6.72 -2.06 -10.24
C LEU A 25 7.12 -1.55 -11.63
N ARG A 26 6.35 -1.89 -12.67
CA ARG A 26 6.60 -1.41 -14.05
C ARG A 26 6.57 0.13 -14.12
N PHE A 27 5.75 0.78 -13.30
CA PHE A 27 5.66 2.24 -13.22
C PHE A 27 6.53 2.85 -12.11
N GLY A 28 7.48 2.10 -11.57
CA GLY A 28 8.35 2.59 -10.49
C GLY A 28 7.63 2.83 -9.17
N VAL A 29 6.42 2.30 -9.00
CA VAL A 29 5.63 2.39 -7.76
C VAL A 29 6.01 1.24 -6.85
N SER A 30 6.48 1.54 -5.66
CA SER A 30 6.80 0.55 -4.62
C SER A 30 5.58 0.33 -3.71
N PRO A 31 4.81 -0.76 -3.87
CA PRO A 31 3.65 -1.01 -3.04
C PRO A 31 4.03 -1.38 -1.61
N VAL A 32 3.24 -0.90 -0.65
CA VAL A 32 3.40 -1.20 0.78
C VAL A 32 2.13 -1.87 1.29
N PHE A 33 2.26 -3.08 1.83
CA PHE A 33 1.17 -3.86 2.39
C PHE A 33 1.17 -3.77 3.91
N ILE A 34 0.01 -3.44 4.49
CA ILE A 34 -0.21 -3.43 5.93
C ILE A 34 -0.19 -4.86 6.50
N PRO A 35 -0.09 -5.05 7.82
CA PRO A 35 -0.22 -6.37 8.43
C PRO A 35 -1.57 -6.99 8.13
N ALA A 36 -1.58 -8.30 7.90
CA ALA A 36 -2.83 -9.02 7.68
C ALA A 36 -3.65 -9.10 8.97
N GLY A 37 -4.97 -8.85 8.88
CA GLY A 37 -5.88 -8.90 10.03
C GLY A 37 -5.74 -7.72 11.00
N GLU A 38 -5.08 -6.63 10.60
CA GLU A 38 -4.82 -5.47 11.46
C GLU A 38 -5.42 -4.19 10.83
N PRO A 39 -6.75 -4.03 10.87
CA PRO A 39 -7.44 -2.90 10.22
C PRO A 39 -7.00 -1.54 10.75
N GLN A 40 -6.54 -1.43 12.01
CA GLN A 40 -6.07 -0.19 12.61
C GLN A 40 -4.92 0.48 11.83
N PHE A 41 -4.19 -0.25 11.00
CA PHE A 41 -3.19 0.34 10.08
C PHE A 41 -3.83 1.12 8.93
N ASN A 42 -5.15 0.98 8.70
CA ASN A 42 -5.95 1.79 7.79
C ASN A 42 -6.65 2.97 8.47
N GLY A 43 -6.44 3.17 9.77
CA GLY A 43 -7.15 4.18 10.55
C GLY A 43 -7.12 5.60 9.99
N SER A 44 -6.10 5.98 9.20
CA SER A 44 -6.09 7.27 8.51
C SER A 44 -7.17 7.36 7.43
N VAL A 45 -7.44 6.28 6.71
CA VAL A 45 -8.50 6.20 5.68
C VAL A 45 -9.86 6.10 6.36
N GLU A 46 -9.97 5.34 7.43
CA GLU A 46 -11.19 5.20 8.23
C GLU A 46 -11.60 6.53 8.87
N ASN A 47 -10.65 7.24 9.47
CA ASN A 47 -10.89 8.59 10.00
C ASN A 47 -11.31 9.57 8.91
N PHE A 48 -10.68 9.52 7.73
CA PHE A 48 -11.08 10.34 6.60
C PHE A 48 -12.49 10.00 6.14
N ASN A 49 -12.80 8.71 6.02
CA ASN A 49 -14.14 8.25 5.63
C ASN A 49 -15.19 8.70 6.64
N GLY A 50 -14.96 8.54 7.94
CA GLY A 50 -15.87 8.99 8.98
C GLY A 50 -16.14 10.50 8.91
N TRP A 51 -15.08 11.30 8.82
CA TRP A 51 -15.19 12.74 8.68
C TRP A 51 -15.90 13.19 7.39
N PHE A 52 -15.69 12.45 6.30
CA PHE A 52 -16.27 12.77 4.99
C PHE A 52 -17.72 12.29 4.86
N GLN A 53 -18.07 11.18 5.49
CA GLN A 53 -19.40 10.57 5.37
C GLN A 53 -20.47 11.34 6.14
N GLU A 54 -20.14 11.83 7.33
CA GLU A 54 -21.09 12.52 8.20
C GLU A 54 -21.81 13.71 7.49
N PRO A 55 -21.10 14.68 6.86
CA PRO A 55 -21.75 15.76 6.14
C PRO A 55 -22.54 15.34 4.91
N LEU A 56 -22.26 14.15 4.35
CA LEU A 56 -22.92 13.65 3.15
C LEU A 56 -24.19 12.85 3.48
N PHE A 57 -24.14 11.99 4.49
CA PHE A 57 -25.24 11.06 4.76
C PHE A 57 -26.32 11.64 5.65
N ASP A 58 -26.04 12.69 6.40
CA ASP A 58 -27.03 13.42 7.19
C ASP A 58 -27.99 14.29 6.34
N ARG A 59 -27.71 14.37 5.03
CA ARG A 59 -28.51 15.14 4.08
C ARG A 59 -29.31 14.25 3.15
N ARG A 60 -30.55 14.67 2.90
CA ARG A 60 -31.38 14.05 1.85
C ARG A 60 -31.17 14.77 0.53
N TYR A 61 -30.72 14.03 -0.48
CA TYR A 61 -30.54 14.53 -1.84
C TYR A 61 -31.75 14.16 -2.69
N ARG A 62 -32.35 15.16 -3.34
CA ARG A 62 -33.53 14.95 -4.22
C ARG A 62 -33.11 14.33 -5.55
N ARG A 63 -31.91 14.64 -6.06
CA ARG A 63 -31.40 14.19 -7.35
C ARG A 63 -29.94 13.77 -7.23
N PRO A 64 -29.47 12.78 -8.01
CA PRO A 64 -28.06 12.40 -8.04
C PRO A 64 -27.08 13.54 -8.34
N GLY A 65 -27.54 14.57 -9.11
CA GLY A 65 -26.76 15.76 -9.40
C GLY A 65 -26.48 16.62 -8.16
N ASP A 66 -27.37 16.64 -7.19
CA ASP A 66 -27.17 17.39 -5.94
C ASP A 66 -26.07 16.76 -5.10
N LEU A 67 -26.08 15.42 -4.99
CA LEU A 67 -25.01 14.67 -4.33
C LEU A 67 -23.66 14.88 -5.03
N ARG A 68 -23.62 14.85 -6.36
CA ARG A 68 -22.36 15.09 -7.12
C ARG A 68 -21.79 16.49 -6.86
N ARG A 69 -22.64 17.52 -6.81
CA ARG A 69 -22.18 18.88 -6.50
C ARG A 69 -21.62 18.98 -5.07
N GLU A 70 -22.29 18.37 -4.11
CA GLU A 70 -21.81 18.39 -2.73
C GLU A 70 -20.51 17.61 -2.57
N LEU A 71 -20.35 16.45 -3.22
CA LEU A 71 -19.09 15.70 -3.29
C LEU A 71 -17.96 16.55 -3.87
N ALA A 72 -18.21 17.26 -4.97
CA ALA A 72 -17.21 18.14 -5.59
C ALA A 72 -16.81 19.29 -4.67
N ARG A 73 -17.79 19.89 -3.98
CA ARG A 73 -17.54 20.97 -2.99
C ARG A 73 -16.71 20.49 -1.82
N LEU A 74 -17.04 19.32 -1.26
CA LEU A 74 -16.28 18.72 -0.16
C LEU A 74 -14.87 18.34 -0.60
N GLN A 75 -14.72 17.74 -1.78
CA GLN A 75 -13.41 17.40 -2.35
C GLN A 75 -12.54 18.66 -2.49
N GLU A 76 -13.10 19.75 -3.01
CA GLU A 76 -12.38 21.02 -3.15
C GLU A 76 -11.98 21.57 -1.78
N ALA A 77 -12.90 21.60 -0.81
CA ALA A 77 -12.63 22.07 0.53
C ALA A 77 -11.52 21.27 1.22
N VAL A 78 -11.57 19.94 1.14
CA VAL A 78 -10.51 19.06 1.69
C VAL A 78 -9.17 19.35 1.05
N ASN A 79 -9.13 19.47 -0.26
CA ASN A 79 -7.88 19.62 -0.99
C ASN A 79 -7.25 21.00 -0.83
N THR A 80 -8.05 22.07 -0.69
CA THR A 80 -7.55 23.45 -0.76
C THR A 80 -7.64 24.21 0.56
N GLN A 81 -8.51 23.80 1.48
CA GLN A 81 -8.75 24.53 2.73
C GLN A 81 -8.30 23.75 3.97
N HIS A 82 -8.41 22.40 3.95
CA HIS A 82 -8.05 21.59 5.10
C HIS A 82 -6.53 21.44 5.24
N VAL A 83 -5.99 22.04 6.30
CA VAL A 83 -4.56 21.95 6.63
C VAL A 83 -4.29 20.66 7.41
N HIS A 84 -3.34 19.85 6.95
CA HIS A 84 -3.04 18.57 7.56
C HIS A 84 -1.69 18.58 8.29
N PRO A 85 -1.64 18.31 9.62
CA PRO A 85 -0.39 18.35 10.38
C PRO A 85 0.72 17.44 9.82
N ARG A 86 0.36 16.22 9.36
CA ARG A 86 1.32 15.28 8.77
C ARG A 86 1.89 15.72 7.42
N LEU A 87 1.31 16.74 6.79
CA LEU A 87 1.82 17.35 5.56
C LEU A 87 2.62 18.62 5.84
N GLY A 88 3.14 18.77 7.06
CA GLY A 88 3.91 19.94 7.48
C GLY A 88 3.07 21.22 7.48
N GLY A 89 1.80 21.14 7.88
CA GLY A 89 0.90 22.28 7.90
C GLY A 89 0.45 22.75 6.52
N LYS A 90 0.56 21.92 5.50
CA LYS A 90 0.10 22.21 4.13
C LYS A 90 -1.26 21.58 3.86
N THR A 91 -2.02 22.15 2.94
CA THR A 91 -3.18 21.49 2.37
C THR A 91 -2.74 20.39 1.40
N PRO A 92 -3.57 19.35 1.16
CA PRO A 92 -3.23 18.28 0.20
C PRO A 92 -2.84 18.79 -1.18
N ALA A 93 -3.55 19.79 -1.70
CA ALA A 93 -3.24 20.40 -3.00
C ALA A 93 -1.89 21.14 -2.99
N ALA A 94 -1.57 21.89 -1.93
CA ALA A 94 -0.28 22.56 -1.78
C ALA A 94 0.86 21.56 -1.66
N HIS A 95 0.67 20.50 -0.87
CA HIS A 95 1.66 19.43 -0.74
C HIS A 95 1.88 18.72 -2.07
N ARG A 96 0.80 18.35 -2.79
CA ARG A 96 0.89 17.69 -4.09
C ARG A 96 1.67 18.52 -5.12
N ARG A 97 1.48 19.85 -5.13
CA ARG A 97 2.23 20.76 -6.02
C ARG A 97 3.74 20.77 -5.75
N SER A 98 4.16 20.50 -4.51
CA SER A 98 5.58 20.41 -4.15
C SER A 98 6.24 19.08 -4.52
N LEU A 99 5.46 18.07 -4.97
CA LEU A 99 5.97 16.76 -5.34
C LEU A 99 6.27 16.69 -6.83
N ARG A 100 7.39 16.05 -7.19
CA ARG A 100 7.66 15.66 -8.57
C ARG A 100 6.85 14.41 -8.89
N LEU A 101 5.72 14.59 -9.55
CA LEU A 101 4.83 13.49 -9.92
C LEU A 101 5.21 12.92 -11.29
N GLN A 102 5.33 11.60 -11.38
CA GLN A 102 5.30 10.90 -12.67
C GLN A 102 3.86 10.84 -13.17
N LYS A 103 3.67 11.23 -14.43
CA LYS A 103 2.38 11.09 -15.13
C LYS A 103 2.45 9.90 -16.07
N LEU A 104 1.35 9.19 -16.20
CA LEU A 104 1.21 8.20 -17.28
C LEU A 104 1.20 8.93 -18.62
N PRO A 105 1.71 8.30 -19.71
CA PRO A 105 1.56 8.83 -21.06
C PRO A 105 0.08 9.08 -21.40
N ALA A 106 -0.19 10.09 -22.23
CA ALA A 106 -1.57 10.43 -22.61
C ALA A 106 -2.29 9.28 -23.34
N ASN A 107 -1.52 8.47 -24.07
CA ASN A 107 -1.99 7.27 -24.78
C ASN A 107 -1.76 5.98 -24.01
N PHE A 108 -1.71 6.05 -22.66
CA PHE A 108 -1.51 4.87 -21.85
C PHE A 108 -2.70 3.93 -21.94
N GLU A 109 -2.44 2.70 -22.38
CA GLU A 109 -3.39 1.61 -22.34
C GLU A 109 -3.00 0.63 -21.22
N VAL A 110 -4.02 0.12 -20.52
CA VAL A 110 -3.80 -0.90 -19.48
C VAL A 110 -3.40 -2.19 -20.20
N PRO A 111 -2.18 -2.72 -19.93
CA PRO A 111 -1.74 -3.95 -20.57
C PRO A 111 -2.67 -5.10 -20.23
N THR A 112 -3.14 -5.82 -21.24
CA THR A 112 -4.02 -6.99 -21.09
C THR A 112 -3.23 -8.28 -20.93
N ASP A 113 -1.99 -8.30 -21.40
CA ASP A 113 -1.06 -9.41 -21.35
C ASP A 113 -0.50 -9.66 -19.92
N ARG A 114 0.16 -10.79 -19.75
CA ARG A 114 0.85 -11.12 -18.52
C ARG A 114 2.06 -10.20 -18.34
N GLN A 115 2.04 -9.40 -17.27
CA GLN A 115 3.11 -8.46 -17.00
C GLN A 115 4.38 -9.18 -16.54
N LYS A 116 5.49 -8.96 -17.24
CA LYS A 116 6.81 -9.39 -16.77
C LYS A 116 7.14 -8.70 -15.46
N LEU A 117 7.90 -9.40 -14.62
CA LEU A 117 8.36 -8.83 -13.36
C LEU A 117 9.39 -7.72 -13.61
N ALA A 118 9.08 -6.51 -13.21
CA ALA A 118 10.01 -5.38 -13.28
C ALA A 118 10.88 -5.31 -12.01
N VAL A 119 12.03 -4.67 -12.12
CA VAL A 119 12.92 -4.37 -10.98
C VAL A 119 12.27 -3.33 -10.08
N GLY A 120 12.28 -3.58 -8.77
CA GLY A 120 11.74 -2.66 -7.78
C GLY A 120 11.59 -3.30 -6.40
N HIS A 121 10.90 -2.59 -5.52
CA HIS A 121 10.72 -3.00 -4.13
C HIS A 121 9.25 -3.20 -3.79
N VAL A 122 8.95 -4.30 -3.10
CA VAL A 122 7.63 -4.57 -2.52
C VAL A 122 7.80 -4.68 -1.01
N THR A 123 7.08 -3.86 -0.27
CA THR A 123 7.17 -3.81 1.18
C THR A 123 5.95 -4.43 1.83
N PHE A 124 6.19 -5.26 2.84
CA PHE A 124 5.17 -5.86 3.67
C PHE A 124 5.46 -5.57 5.14
N LEU A 125 4.47 -5.09 5.87
CA LEU A 125 4.54 -5.03 7.33
C LEU A 125 4.00 -6.33 7.90
N ARG A 126 4.78 -7.01 8.74
CA ARG A 126 4.39 -8.31 9.33
C ARG A 126 4.74 -8.36 10.80
N ARG A 127 3.82 -8.90 11.59
CA ARG A 127 4.04 -9.17 13.01
C ARG A 127 4.79 -10.47 13.19
N VAL A 128 5.76 -10.48 14.08
CA VAL A 128 6.52 -11.68 14.44
C VAL A 128 5.66 -12.56 15.33
N SER A 129 5.52 -13.82 14.97
CA SER A 129 4.77 -14.81 15.74
C SER A 129 5.46 -15.17 17.06
N THR A 130 4.76 -15.87 17.96
CA THR A 130 5.30 -16.40 19.20
C THR A 130 6.49 -17.34 18.99
N ALA A 131 6.51 -18.06 17.86
CA ALA A 131 7.62 -18.92 17.44
C ALA A 131 8.84 -18.15 16.89
N GLY A 132 8.75 -16.81 16.77
CA GLY A 132 9.82 -15.97 16.21
C GLY A 132 9.90 -16.03 14.70
N MET A 133 8.76 -16.27 14.02
CA MET A 133 8.64 -16.37 12.57
C MET A 133 7.82 -15.20 12.01
N VAL A 134 8.08 -14.85 10.76
CA VAL A 134 7.22 -14.00 9.95
C VAL A 134 6.80 -14.76 8.69
N THR A 135 5.54 -14.62 8.30
CA THR A 135 4.99 -15.28 7.10
C THR A 135 4.79 -14.25 5.99
N LEU A 136 5.26 -14.58 4.81
CA LEU A 136 5.16 -13.77 3.61
C LEU A 136 4.95 -14.66 2.38
N LEU A 137 3.90 -14.39 1.59
CA LEU A 137 3.57 -15.11 0.36
C LEU A 137 3.69 -16.64 0.55
N SER A 138 2.99 -17.16 1.56
CA SER A 138 2.93 -18.58 1.95
C SER A 138 4.27 -19.19 2.40
N GLN A 139 5.26 -18.37 2.73
CA GLN A 139 6.53 -18.82 3.27
C GLN A 139 6.80 -18.21 4.65
N SER A 140 7.45 -19.00 5.52
CA SER A 140 7.80 -18.56 6.87
C SER A 140 9.30 -18.36 6.99
N PHE A 141 9.70 -17.26 7.61
CA PHE A 141 11.11 -16.85 7.79
C PHE A 141 11.42 -16.70 9.27
N ARG A 142 12.48 -17.34 9.73
CA ARG A 142 12.89 -17.28 11.14
C ARG A 142 13.67 -15.99 11.41
N VAL A 143 13.12 -15.14 12.28
CA VAL A 143 13.76 -13.89 12.74
C VAL A 143 14.24 -13.95 14.17
N GLY A 144 13.69 -14.87 14.99
CA GLY A 144 14.08 -15.12 16.37
C GLY A 144 13.00 -14.75 17.38
N LYS A 145 12.84 -15.59 18.42
CA LYS A 145 11.81 -15.46 19.45
C LYS A 145 11.89 -14.14 20.25
N ARG A 146 13.09 -13.55 20.37
CA ARG A 146 13.29 -12.25 21.06
C ARG A 146 12.52 -11.10 20.41
N HIS A 147 12.11 -11.24 19.15
CA HIS A 147 11.36 -10.24 18.38
C HIS A 147 9.85 -10.51 18.34
N ARG A 148 9.35 -11.50 19.10
CA ARG A 148 7.92 -11.84 19.14
C ARG A 148 7.05 -10.60 19.39
N GLY A 149 5.93 -10.53 18.68
CA GLY A 149 4.98 -9.42 18.78
C GLY A 149 5.39 -8.13 18.10
N LEU A 150 6.66 -7.95 17.73
CA LEU A 150 7.13 -6.76 17.04
C LEU A 150 6.71 -6.78 15.55
N TYR A 151 6.52 -5.60 14.98
CA TYR A 151 6.28 -5.43 13.55
C TYR A 151 7.60 -5.21 12.82
N LEU A 152 7.81 -6.00 11.78
CA LEU A 152 8.96 -5.88 10.88
C LEU A 152 8.51 -5.35 9.53
N ARG A 153 9.34 -4.50 8.94
CA ARG A 153 9.23 -4.13 7.54
C ARG A 153 10.03 -5.13 6.72
N LEU A 154 9.33 -5.94 5.94
CA LEU A 154 9.90 -6.91 5.01
C LEU A 154 9.93 -6.30 3.61
N VAL A 155 11.09 -6.25 2.99
CA VAL A 155 11.26 -5.68 1.65
C VAL A 155 11.75 -6.76 0.70
N ILE A 156 10.96 -7.08 -0.31
CA ILE A 156 11.40 -7.88 -1.46
C ILE A 156 12.06 -6.92 -2.45
N ASP A 157 13.30 -7.19 -2.79
CA ASP A 157 14.01 -6.56 -3.90
C ASP A 157 13.98 -7.53 -5.09
N THR A 158 13.19 -7.20 -6.11
CA THR A 158 13.00 -8.10 -7.27
C THR A 158 14.22 -8.13 -8.19
N GLY A 159 15.03 -7.06 -8.19
CA GLY A 159 16.26 -7.00 -8.98
C GLY A 159 17.38 -7.84 -8.37
N ARG A 160 17.50 -7.83 -7.04
CA ARG A 160 18.52 -8.61 -6.31
C ARG A 160 18.05 -10.02 -5.94
N GLY A 161 16.77 -10.32 -6.10
CA GLY A 161 16.20 -11.59 -5.65
C GLY A 161 16.37 -11.83 -4.15
N SER A 162 16.14 -10.80 -3.35
CA SER A 162 16.36 -10.84 -1.90
C SER A 162 15.17 -10.35 -1.10
N LEU A 163 14.99 -10.92 0.09
CA LEU A 163 14.07 -10.47 1.13
C LEU A 163 14.86 -9.93 2.31
N THR A 164 14.63 -8.68 2.68
CA THR A 164 15.29 -8.05 3.83
C THR A 164 14.27 -7.67 4.88
N ALA A 165 14.51 -8.09 6.13
CA ALA A 165 13.74 -7.69 7.29
C ALA A 165 14.41 -6.49 7.99
N TYR A 166 13.63 -5.47 8.29
CA TYR A 166 14.06 -4.29 9.02
C TYR A 166 13.26 -4.15 10.33
N LEU A 167 13.97 -3.78 11.38
CA LEU A 167 13.39 -3.36 12.66
C LEU A 167 13.90 -1.94 12.96
N ASN A 168 13.00 -0.99 13.19
CA ASN A 168 13.33 0.43 13.47
C ASN A 168 14.35 1.03 12.50
N GLY A 169 14.17 0.75 11.19
CA GLY A 169 15.04 1.25 10.13
C GLY A 169 16.36 0.48 9.94
N ARG A 170 16.75 -0.39 10.88
CA ARG A 170 17.99 -1.18 10.79
C ARG A 170 17.73 -2.56 10.19
N VAL A 171 18.66 -3.05 9.39
CA VAL A 171 18.62 -4.41 8.84
C VAL A 171 18.72 -5.41 9.98
N LEU A 172 17.72 -6.27 10.10
CA LEU A 172 17.71 -7.36 11.07
C LEU A 172 18.23 -8.65 10.45
N LYS A 173 17.74 -8.98 9.25
CA LYS A 173 18.11 -10.21 8.55
C LYS A 173 17.84 -10.09 7.05
N ARG A 174 18.57 -10.87 6.25
CA ARG A 174 18.39 -10.96 4.80
C ARG A 174 18.39 -12.44 4.38
N TRP A 175 17.54 -12.75 3.39
CA TRP A 175 17.45 -14.08 2.79
C TRP A 175 17.47 -13.95 1.28
N PRO A 176 18.03 -14.93 0.54
CA PRO A 176 17.77 -15.07 -0.88
C PRO A 176 16.28 -15.33 -1.08
N TYR A 177 15.67 -14.64 -2.02
CA TYR A 177 14.24 -14.75 -2.29
C TYR A 177 13.97 -14.71 -3.80
N LYS A 178 14.02 -15.88 -4.40
CA LYS A 178 13.74 -16.03 -5.82
C LYS A 178 12.22 -16.10 -6.03
N LEU A 179 11.67 -15.08 -6.70
CA LEU A 179 10.29 -15.12 -7.19
C LEU A 179 10.18 -16.13 -8.32
N LEU A 180 9.05 -16.80 -8.40
CA LEU A 180 8.75 -17.61 -9.57
C LEU A 180 8.46 -16.65 -10.73
N ASN A 181 9.35 -16.64 -11.72
CA ASN A 181 9.08 -16.06 -13.02
C ASN A 181 8.12 -17.02 -13.72
N GLU A 182 6.90 -16.63 -13.78
CA GLU A 182 5.94 -17.29 -14.63
C GLU A 182 5.89 -16.60 -15.98
#